data_30456e57d82de6226976bc25f0345284
#
_entry.id   30456e57d82de6226976bc25f0345284
#
_cell.length_a   1.000
_cell.length_b   1.000
_cell.length_c   1.000
_cell.angle_alpha   90.00
_cell.angle_beta   90.00
_cell.angle_gamma   90.00
#
_symmetry.space_group_name_H-M   'P 1'
#
loop_
_entity.id
_entity.type
_entity.pdbx_description
1 polymer ?
#
loop_
_entity_poly.entity_id
_entity_poly.type
_entity_poly.pdbx_seq_one_letter_code
_entity_poly.pdbx_strand_id
1 'polypeptide(L)'
;EKVKDVCLRHKFRYGYRRVTATLQKMGLCVNHKKVLRIMRQNHILSKVRRKKKKYINGAEPMVAPHRLEREFDASRPNEKWFTDVTYLLFGERTLYLSTIMDAFNREIISCVISESQTLTLAMKTLKQAMRGRRVKDVLLHSDQGSIYTAKEFQAYAKENGIITSMSRRGNCHDNAVMESFFGHLKSEA
;
A
#
# COMPACT_ATOMS: atom_id res chain seq x y z
N GLU A 1 27.64 17.56 9.98
CA GLU A 1 26.87 17.69 11.22
C GLU A 1 25.37 17.76 10.90
N LYS A 2 24.87 18.80 10.19
CA LYS A 2 23.44 18.99 9.86
C LYS A 2 22.78 17.83 9.12
N VAL A 3 23.49 17.12 8.22
CA VAL A 3 22.98 15.92 7.55
C VAL A 3 22.71 14.80 8.56
N LYS A 4 23.62 14.61 9.51
CA LYS A 4 23.51 13.61 10.58
C LYS A 4 22.34 13.94 11.51
N ASP A 5 22.15 15.20 11.86
CA ASP A 5 21.07 15.68 12.73
C ASP A 5 19.69 15.42 12.10
N VAL A 6 19.54 15.71 10.79
CA VAL A 6 18.30 15.39 10.07
C VAL A 6 18.06 13.87 10.04
N CYS A 7 19.09 13.07 9.78
CA CYS A 7 18.95 11.61 9.77
C CYS A 7 18.55 11.06 11.15
N LEU A 8 19.16 11.56 12.24
CA LEU A 8 18.84 11.17 13.61
C LEU A 8 17.41 11.56 14.00
N ARG A 9 17.01 12.82 13.72
CA ARG A 9 15.66 13.34 13.97
C ARG A 9 14.58 12.46 13.33
N HIS A 10 14.84 11.95 12.12
CA HIS A 10 13.96 11.07 11.41
C HIS A 10 14.32 9.57 11.56
N LYS A 11 15.06 9.19 12.63
CA LYS A 11 15.39 7.82 12.99
C LYS A 11 15.98 7.00 11.83
N PHE A 12 16.77 7.63 10.93
CA PHE A 12 17.35 7.04 9.70
C PHE A 12 16.33 6.48 8.69
N ARG A 13 15.09 7.00 8.69
CA ARG A 13 14.05 6.59 7.75
C ARG A 13 14.12 7.35 6.42
N TYR A 14 14.68 8.57 6.44
CA TYR A 14 14.76 9.41 5.25
C TYR A 14 15.92 9.02 4.35
N GLY A 15 15.62 8.76 3.06
CA GLY A 15 16.64 8.64 2.03
C GLY A 15 17.25 10.00 1.68
N TYR A 16 18.39 9.97 0.98
CA TYR A 16 19.16 11.19 0.67
C TYR A 16 18.33 12.32 0.01
N ARG A 17 17.33 11.98 -0.82
CA ARG A 17 16.46 12.98 -1.46
C ARG A 17 15.59 13.75 -0.44
N ARG A 18 14.97 13.02 0.51
CA ARG A 18 14.18 13.64 1.59
C ARG A 18 15.07 14.43 2.54
N VAL A 19 16.24 13.92 2.89
CA VAL A 19 17.23 14.65 3.69
C VAL A 19 17.64 15.94 2.98
N THR A 20 17.90 15.91 1.67
CA THR A 20 18.22 17.12 0.88
C THR A 20 17.08 18.13 0.93
N ALA A 21 15.84 17.68 0.70
CA ALA A 21 14.68 18.58 0.74
C ALA A 21 14.49 19.22 2.13
N THR A 22 14.71 18.47 3.21
CA THR A 22 14.65 18.99 4.58
C THR A 22 15.72 20.06 4.82
N LEU A 23 16.96 19.80 4.39
CA LEU A 23 18.06 20.77 4.50
C LEU A 23 17.78 22.05 3.70
N GLN A 24 17.21 21.92 2.51
CA GLN A 24 16.81 23.07 1.68
C GLN A 24 15.71 23.90 2.34
N LYS A 25 14.70 23.25 2.96
CA LYS A 25 13.68 23.93 3.77
C LYS A 25 14.26 24.67 4.99
N MET A 26 15.40 24.21 5.51
CA MET A 26 16.15 24.88 6.58
C MET A 26 17.08 26.01 6.06
N GLY A 27 16.95 26.42 4.79
CA GLY A 27 17.74 27.48 4.17
C GLY A 27 19.13 27.06 3.69
N LEU A 28 19.44 25.77 3.64
CA LEU A 28 20.76 25.29 3.23
C LEU A 28 20.76 24.93 1.73
N CYS A 29 21.55 25.63 0.94
CA CYS A 29 21.74 25.34 -0.47
C CYS A 29 22.69 24.12 -0.63
N VAL A 30 22.13 22.90 -0.73
CA VAL A 30 22.89 21.66 -0.85
C VAL A 30 22.40 20.81 -2.02
N ASN A 31 23.37 20.19 -2.72
CA ASN A 31 23.06 19.26 -3.81
C ASN A 31 22.85 17.84 -3.24
N HIS A 32 21.86 17.13 -3.76
CA HIS A 32 21.52 15.77 -3.36
C HIS A 32 22.70 14.78 -3.51
N LYS A 33 23.58 14.96 -4.51
CA LYS A 33 24.79 14.14 -4.69
C LYS A 33 25.76 14.31 -3.51
N LYS A 34 25.93 15.56 -3.02
CA LYS A 34 26.77 15.86 -1.83
C LYS A 34 26.18 15.21 -0.59
N VAL A 35 24.85 15.32 -0.39
CA VAL A 35 24.15 14.70 0.74
C VAL A 35 24.32 13.18 0.71
N LEU A 36 24.11 12.53 -0.44
CA LEU A 36 24.30 11.09 -0.60
C LEU A 36 25.74 10.65 -0.27
N ARG A 37 26.75 11.40 -0.74
CA ARG A 37 28.16 11.12 -0.41
C ARG A 37 28.40 11.16 1.09
N ILE A 38 27.92 12.22 1.76
CA ILE A 38 28.05 12.38 3.23
C ILE A 38 27.37 11.22 3.96
N MET A 39 26.14 10.86 3.55
CA MET A 39 25.41 9.75 4.16
C MET A 39 26.14 8.40 3.99
N ARG A 40 26.78 8.17 2.84
CA ARG A 40 27.61 6.96 2.59
C ARG A 40 28.85 6.93 3.48
N GLN A 41 29.61 8.03 3.51
CA GLN A 41 30.85 8.14 4.28
C GLN A 41 30.61 7.97 5.79
N ASN A 42 29.47 8.40 6.29
CA ASN A 42 29.12 8.29 7.71
C ASN A 42 28.27 7.04 8.04
N HIS A 43 28.04 6.13 7.09
CA HIS A 43 27.22 4.91 7.27
C HIS A 43 25.79 5.17 7.79
N ILE A 44 25.19 6.32 7.40
CA ILE A 44 23.86 6.77 7.84
C ILE A 44 22.83 6.73 6.70
N LEU A 45 22.96 5.79 5.79
CA LEU A 45 21.95 5.55 4.76
C LEU A 45 20.64 5.06 5.39
N SER A 46 19.51 5.36 4.74
CA SER A 46 18.20 4.87 5.19
C SER A 46 18.15 3.34 5.22
N LYS A 47 17.53 2.80 6.28
CA LYS A 47 17.34 1.34 6.41
C LYS A 47 16.27 0.88 5.43
N VAL A 48 16.64 0.07 4.46
CA VAL A 48 15.70 -0.55 3.51
C VAL A 48 15.12 -1.81 4.12
N ARG A 49 13.79 -1.93 4.19
CA ARG A 49 13.12 -3.16 4.63
C ARG A 49 13.29 -4.28 3.62
N ARG A 50 13.76 -5.46 4.05
CA ARG A 50 13.78 -6.67 3.21
C ARG A 50 12.39 -7.28 3.16
N LYS A 51 11.84 -7.53 1.96
CA LYS A 51 10.58 -8.27 1.77
C LYS A 51 10.76 -9.73 2.22
N LYS A 52 9.85 -10.23 3.08
CA LYS A 52 9.74 -11.67 3.40
C LYS A 52 8.81 -12.33 2.41
N LYS A 53 9.25 -13.41 1.76
CA LYS A 53 8.39 -14.25 0.90
C LYS A 53 7.48 -15.12 1.80
N LYS A 54 6.18 -15.11 1.54
CA LYS A 54 5.21 -16.04 2.17
C LYS A 54 4.65 -16.99 1.10
N TYR A 55 4.58 -18.27 1.44
CA TYR A 55 3.86 -19.30 0.68
C TYR A 55 2.62 -19.69 1.49
N ILE A 56 1.47 -19.78 0.85
CA ILE A 56 0.20 -20.23 1.46
C ILE A 56 -0.38 -21.31 0.56
N ASN A 57 -0.63 -22.50 1.13
CA ASN A 57 -1.40 -23.58 0.52
C ASN A 57 -2.85 -23.46 1.00
N GLY A 58 -3.84 -23.56 0.10
CA GLY A 58 -5.26 -23.51 0.44
C GLY A 58 -6.16 -23.78 -0.76
N ALA A 59 -7.47 -23.99 -0.50
CA ALA A 59 -8.52 -24.40 -1.43
C ALA A 59 -8.54 -23.65 -2.77
N GLU A 60 -9.14 -24.24 -3.81
CA GLU A 60 -9.24 -23.64 -5.15
C GLU A 60 -9.80 -22.22 -5.09
N PRO A 61 -8.98 -21.20 -5.41
CA PRO A 61 -9.38 -19.82 -5.31
C PRO A 61 -10.23 -19.39 -6.51
N MET A 62 -11.25 -18.59 -6.26
CA MET A 62 -12.00 -17.92 -7.34
C MET A 62 -11.19 -16.70 -7.82
N VAL A 63 -10.31 -16.93 -8.79
CA VAL A 63 -9.41 -15.88 -9.30
C VAL A 63 -10.15 -15.08 -10.37
N ALA A 64 -10.33 -13.77 -10.12
CA ALA A 64 -10.86 -12.85 -11.11
C ALA A 64 -9.81 -12.56 -12.20
N PRO A 65 -10.23 -12.31 -13.46
CA PRO A 65 -9.31 -11.98 -14.54
C PRO A 65 -8.56 -10.68 -14.25
N HIS A 66 -7.33 -10.58 -14.74
CA HIS A 66 -6.51 -9.36 -14.64
C HIS A 66 -7.02 -8.31 -15.64
N ARG A 67 -7.94 -7.44 -15.17
CA ARG A 67 -8.59 -6.40 -15.97
C ARG A 67 -7.88 -5.04 -15.89
N LEU A 68 -7.03 -4.85 -14.87
CA LEU A 68 -6.33 -3.57 -14.66
C LEU A 68 -5.31 -3.29 -15.78
N GLU A 69 -4.69 -4.35 -16.35
CA GLU A 69 -3.68 -4.27 -17.43
C GLU A 69 -2.53 -3.29 -17.17
N ARG A 70 -2.25 -3.01 -15.88
CA ARG A 70 -1.28 -2.02 -15.39
C ARG A 70 -1.65 -0.56 -15.68
N GLU A 71 -2.87 -0.29 -16.07
CA GLU A 71 -3.40 1.07 -16.16
C GLU A 71 -3.80 1.58 -14.78
N PHE A 72 -2.83 2.07 -14.02
CA PHE A 72 -3.00 2.48 -12.62
C PHE A 72 -3.67 3.84 -12.44
N ASP A 73 -3.88 4.58 -13.51
CA ASP A 73 -4.53 5.87 -13.46
C ASP A 73 -6.03 5.74 -13.75
N ALA A 74 -6.82 6.63 -13.19
CA ALA A 74 -8.24 6.75 -13.43
C ALA A 74 -8.58 8.16 -13.90
N SER A 75 -9.59 8.29 -14.76
CA SER A 75 -10.01 9.57 -15.30
C SER A 75 -10.96 10.34 -14.37
N ARG A 76 -11.60 9.64 -13.43
CA ARG A 76 -12.59 10.18 -12.50
C ARG A 76 -12.59 9.41 -11.16
N PRO A 77 -13.09 10.03 -10.07
CA PRO A 77 -13.27 9.34 -8.81
C PRO A 77 -14.20 8.11 -8.95
N ASN A 78 -13.91 7.07 -8.16
CA ASN A 78 -14.67 5.81 -8.11
C ASN A 78 -14.73 5.06 -9.46
N GLU A 79 -13.73 5.22 -10.31
CA GLU A 79 -13.54 4.42 -11.52
C GLU A 79 -12.75 3.14 -11.24
N LYS A 80 -11.61 3.29 -10.57
CA LYS A 80 -10.73 2.18 -10.17
C LYS A 80 -10.34 2.32 -8.71
N TRP A 81 -10.45 1.24 -7.97
CA TRP A 81 -10.00 1.15 -6.58
C TRP A 81 -8.92 0.07 -6.44
N PHE A 82 -7.93 0.33 -5.61
CA PHE A 82 -6.91 -0.64 -5.21
C PHE A 82 -7.16 -1.08 -3.78
N THR A 83 -7.05 -2.37 -3.50
CA THR A 83 -7.17 -2.90 -2.15
C THR A 83 -6.05 -3.88 -1.82
N ASP A 84 -5.62 -3.85 -0.58
CA ASP A 84 -4.66 -4.81 -0.04
C ASP A 84 -4.72 -4.83 1.48
N VAL A 85 -4.16 -5.88 2.08
CA VAL A 85 -4.00 -6.01 3.52
C VAL A 85 -2.54 -6.12 3.88
N THR A 86 -2.11 -5.28 4.82
CA THR A 86 -0.77 -5.37 5.39
C THR A 86 -0.83 -5.68 6.89
N TYR A 87 0.27 -6.15 7.45
CA TYR A 87 0.41 -6.29 8.89
C TYR A 87 1.25 -5.13 9.47
N LEU A 88 0.88 -4.71 10.66
CA LEU A 88 1.59 -3.73 11.47
C LEU A 88 2.07 -4.42 12.75
N LEU A 89 3.31 -4.14 13.15
CA LEU A 89 3.90 -4.71 14.36
C LEU A 89 3.93 -3.63 15.45
N PHE A 90 3.26 -3.89 16.59
CA PHE A 90 3.27 -3.05 17.77
C PHE A 90 3.78 -3.87 18.94
N GLY A 91 5.09 -3.75 19.24
CA GLY A 91 5.73 -4.61 20.21
C GLY A 91 5.58 -6.08 19.84
N GLU A 92 4.95 -6.87 20.71
CA GLU A 92 4.66 -8.29 20.47
C GLU A 92 3.37 -8.55 19.72
N ARG A 93 2.52 -7.53 19.50
CA ARG A 93 1.23 -7.66 18.80
C ARG A 93 1.37 -7.43 17.32
N THR A 94 0.62 -8.22 16.55
CA THR A 94 0.47 -8.06 15.10
C THR A 94 -0.95 -7.63 14.81
N LEU A 95 -1.11 -6.46 14.18
CA LEU A 95 -2.39 -5.98 13.67
C LEU A 95 -2.41 -6.03 12.15
N TYR A 96 -3.57 -6.21 11.58
CA TYR A 96 -3.79 -6.24 10.14
C TYR A 96 -4.56 -4.99 9.73
N LEU A 97 -4.00 -4.27 8.76
CA LEU A 97 -4.58 -3.07 8.18
C LEU A 97 -5.07 -3.39 6.79
N SER A 98 -6.38 -3.32 6.59
CA SER A 98 -7.01 -3.42 5.27
C SER A 98 -7.36 -2.03 4.77
N THR A 99 -6.98 -1.71 3.55
CA THR A 99 -7.20 -0.38 2.94
C THR A 99 -7.79 -0.50 1.56
N ILE A 100 -8.61 0.49 1.19
CA ILE A 100 -9.02 0.73 -0.19
C ILE A 100 -8.61 2.16 -0.56
N MET A 101 -7.95 2.28 -1.70
CA MET A 101 -7.46 3.54 -2.28
C MET A 101 -8.17 3.82 -3.60
N ASP A 102 -8.62 5.05 -3.81
CA ASP A 102 -9.10 5.52 -5.13
C ASP A 102 -7.91 5.80 -6.05
N ALA A 103 -7.94 5.26 -7.26
CA ALA A 103 -6.87 5.42 -8.24
C ALA A 103 -6.74 6.87 -8.75
N PHE A 104 -7.84 7.62 -8.77
CA PHE A 104 -7.89 8.97 -9.36
C PHE A 104 -7.01 9.97 -8.61
N ASN A 105 -7.14 10.04 -7.30
CA ASN A 105 -6.42 11.01 -6.47
C ASN A 105 -5.54 10.38 -5.39
N ARG A 106 -5.44 9.05 -5.38
CA ARG A 106 -4.69 8.26 -4.38
C ARG A 106 -5.22 8.43 -2.94
N GLU A 107 -6.47 8.85 -2.80
CA GLU A 107 -7.16 8.96 -1.52
C GLU A 107 -7.42 7.58 -0.91
N ILE A 108 -7.11 7.43 0.38
CA ILE A 108 -7.53 6.24 1.15
C ILE A 108 -9.00 6.42 1.52
N ILE A 109 -9.88 5.75 0.79
CA ILE A 109 -11.33 5.87 0.94
C ILE A 109 -11.89 4.97 2.04
N SER A 110 -11.12 3.96 2.44
CA SER A 110 -11.47 3.09 3.57
C SER A 110 -10.22 2.51 4.20
N CYS A 111 -10.26 2.39 5.52
CA CYS A 111 -9.17 1.87 6.34
C CYS A 111 -9.76 1.16 7.57
N VAL A 112 -9.48 -0.12 7.73
CA VAL A 112 -9.94 -0.93 8.88
C VAL A 112 -8.78 -1.72 9.47
N ILE A 113 -8.67 -1.68 10.81
CA ILE A 113 -7.67 -2.44 11.56
C ILE A 113 -8.35 -3.61 12.27
N SER A 114 -7.67 -4.75 12.32
CA SER A 114 -8.12 -5.96 13.02
C SER A 114 -6.93 -6.73 13.59
N GLU A 115 -7.15 -7.53 14.60
CA GLU A 115 -6.16 -8.46 15.15
C GLU A 115 -5.95 -9.70 14.27
N SER A 116 -6.83 -9.95 13.30
CA SER A 116 -6.77 -11.10 12.41
C SER A 116 -7.05 -10.73 10.97
N GLN A 117 -6.32 -11.39 10.04
CA GLN A 117 -6.54 -11.28 8.60
C GLN A 117 -7.66 -12.23 8.17
N THR A 118 -8.90 -11.78 8.26
CA THR A 118 -10.09 -12.56 7.96
C THR A 118 -10.88 -11.98 6.79
N LEU A 119 -11.76 -12.78 6.21
CA LEU A 119 -12.73 -12.33 5.22
C LEU A 119 -13.58 -11.16 5.75
N THR A 120 -13.97 -11.22 7.03
CA THR A 120 -14.74 -10.16 7.70
C THR A 120 -14.01 -8.82 7.65
N LEU A 121 -12.69 -8.79 7.77
CA LEU A 121 -11.88 -7.57 7.66
C LEU A 121 -12.04 -6.95 6.26
N ALA A 122 -11.83 -7.73 5.19
CA ALA A 122 -11.97 -7.25 3.82
C ALA A 122 -13.41 -6.79 3.51
N MET A 123 -14.40 -7.54 3.99
CA MET A 123 -15.82 -7.19 3.83
C MET A 123 -16.19 -5.87 4.54
N LYS A 124 -15.69 -5.65 5.77
CA LYS A 124 -15.89 -4.38 6.49
C LYS A 124 -15.26 -3.21 5.74
N THR A 125 -14.03 -3.40 5.24
CA THR A 125 -13.30 -2.38 4.48
C THR A 125 -14.08 -2.01 3.21
N LEU A 126 -14.59 -3.01 2.47
CA LEU A 126 -15.37 -2.77 1.26
C LEU A 126 -16.71 -2.07 1.56
N LYS A 127 -17.44 -2.52 2.58
CA LYS A 127 -18.68 -1.88 3.04
C LYS A 127 -18.45 -0.43 3.43
N GLN A 128 -17.36 -0.13 4.11
CA GLN A 128 -17.01 1.24 4.51
C GLN A 128 -16.68 2.11 3.29
N ALA A 129 -15.93 1.59 2.32
CA ALA A 129 -15.59 2.32 1.10
C ALA A 129 -16.83 2.73 0.28
N MET A 130 -17.88 1.91 0.30
CA MET A 130 -19.13 2.18 -0.43
C MET A 130 -20.03 3.21 0.24
N ARG A 131 -19.84 3.50 1.55
CA ARG A 131 -20.70 4.44 2.29
C ARG A 131 -20.61 5.85 1.70
N GLY A 132 -21.76 6.41 1.32
CA GLY A 132 -21.85 7.77 0.78
C GLY A 132 -21.23 7.94 -0.61
N ARG A 133 -20.87 6.87 -1.29
CA ARG A 133 -20.30 6.88 -2.64
C ARG A 133 -21.23 6.21 -3.65
N ARG A 134 -21.29 6.78 -4.84
CA ARG A 134 -22.02 6.13 -5.96
C ARG A 134 -21.13 5.05 -6.54
N VAL A 135 -21.42 3.80 -6.17
CA VAL A 135 -20.70 2.63 -6.68
C VAL A 135 -21.47 2.06 -7.86
N LYS A 136 -20.92 2.17 -9.05
CA LYS A 136 -21.44 1.57 -10.28
C LYS A 136 -20.27 1.28 -11.21
N ASP A 137 -20.09 0.01 -11.53
CA ASP A 137 -19.04 -0.48 -12.44
C ASP A 137 -17.60 -0.11 -12.00
N VAL A 138 -17.38 0.02 -10.69
CA VAL A 138 -16.06 0.31 -10.12
C VAL A 138 -15.15 -0.89 -10.26
N LEU A 139 -13.97 -0.73 -10.84
CA LEU A 139 -12.95 -1.78 -10.92
C LEU A 139 -12.17 -1.87 -9.61
N LEU A 140 -12.41 -2.92 -8.82
CA LEU A 140 -11.66 -3.20 -7.60
C LEU A 140 -10.51 -4.16 -7.88
N HIS A 141 -9.27 -3.68 -7.81
CA HIS A 141 -8.08 -4.49 -8.02
C HIS A 141 -7.43 -4.92 -6.70
N SER A 142 -7.12 -6.22 -6.59
CA SER A 142 -6.45 -6.82 -5.45
C SER A 142 -5.32 -7.76 -5.87
N ASP A 143 -4.55 -8.26 -4.91
CA ASP A 143 -3.75 -9.46 -5.08
C ASP A 143 -4.63 -10.73 -5.10
N GLN A 144 -4.00 -11.91 -5.27
CA GLN A 144 -4.68 -13.20 -5.17
C GLN A 144 -4.72 -13.72 -3.71
N GLY A 145 -4.84 -12.85 -2.73
CA GLY A 145 -4.97 -13.22 -1.32
C GLY A 145 -6.26 -14.04 -1.07
N SER A 146 -6.19 -15.00 -0.14
CA SER A 146 -7.30 -15.90 0.17
C SER A 146 -8.60 -15.20 0.55
N ILE A 147 -8.51 -14.01 1.15
CA ILE A 147 -9.67 -13.19 1.54
C ILE A 147 -10.39 -12.60 0.33
N TYR A 148 -9.65 -12.25 -0.74
CA TYR A 148 -10.21 -11.67 -1.96
C TYR A 148 -10.70 -12.75 -2.94
N THR A 149 -10.08 -13.95 -2.92
CA THR A 149 -10.50 -15.09 -3.73
C THR A 149 -11.65 -15.89 -3.11
N ALA A 150 -12.12 -15.50 -1.93
CA ALA A 150 -13.28 -16.09 -1.28
C ALA A 150 -14.56 -15.85 -2.09
N LYS A 151 -15.37 -16.90 -2.26
CA LYS A 151 -16.63 -16.84 -3.04
C LYS A 151 -17.57 -15.75 -2.50
N GLU A 152 -17.66 -15.62 -1.19
CA GLU A 152 -18.49 -14.63 -0.50
C GLU A 152 -18.06 -13.20 -0.80
N PHE A 153 -16.74 -12.95 -0.86
CA PHE A 153 -16.22 -11.62 -1.22
C PHE A 153 -16.55 -11.26 -2.68
N GLN A 154 -16.34 -12.22 -3.58
CA GLN A 154 -16.61 -12.04 -5.01
C GLN A 154 -18.11 -11.84 -5.28
N ALA A 155 -18.97 -12.63 -4.64
CA ALA A 155 -20.43 -12.48 -4.74
C ALA A 155 -20.88 -11.10 -4.24
N TYR A 156 -20.43 -10.71 -3.05
CA TYR A 156 -20.78 -9.43 -2.46
C TYR A 156 -20.31 -8.24 -3.33
N ALA A 157 -19.09 -8.27 -3.85
CA ALA A 157 -18.59 -7.24 -4.74
C ALA A 157 -19.48 -7.11 -6.00
N LYS A 158 -19.79 -8.23 -6.64
CA LYS A 158 -20.64 -8.29 -7.84
C LYS A 158 -22.06 -7.76 -7.57
N GLU A 159 -22.69 -8.15 -6.48
CA GLU A 159 -24.04 -7.70 -6.07
C GLU A 159 -24.10 -6.18 -5.86
N ASN A 160 -22.98 -5.56 -5.51
CA ASN A 160 -22.88 -4.13 -5.28
C ASN A 160 -22.30 -3.34 -6.47
N GLY A 161 -22.29 -3.91 -7.68
CA GLY A 161 -21.86 -3.24 -8.89
C GLY A 161 -20.34 -3.02 -8.98
N ILE A 162 -19.55 -3.87 -8.29
CA ILE A 162 -18.09 -3.83 -8.31
C ILE A 162 -17.56 -4.93 -9.24
N ILE A 163 -16.72 -4.54 -10.15
CA ILE A 163 -16.00 -5.45 -11.06
C ILE A 163 -14.65 -5.78 -10.41
N THR A 164 -14.45 -7.04 -10.06
CA THR A 164 -13.19 -7.47 -9.45
C THR A 164 -12.12 -7.75 -10.50
N SER A 165 -10.90 -7.39 -10.19
CA SER A 165 -9.68 -7.64 -10.95
C SER A 165 -8.59 -8.12 -10.02
N MET A 166 -7.79 -9.09 -10.45
CA MET A 166 -6.70 -9.62 -9.61
C MET A 166 -5.36 -9.58 -10.34
N SER A 167 -4.32 -9.32 -9.56
CA SER A 167 -2.94 -9.42 -10.02
C SER A 167 -2.65 -10.83 -10.55
N ARG A 168 -1.79 -10.94 -11.54
CA ARG A 168 -1.30 -12.25 -12.01
C ARG A 168 -0.45 -12.92 -10.93
N ARG A 169 -0.52 -14.24 -10.86
CA ARG A 169 0.24 -15.01 -9.85
C ARG A 169 1.75 -14.74 -9.96
N GLY A 170 2.35 -14.34 -8.85
CA GLY A 170 3.80 -14.07 -8.77
C GLY A 170 4.23 -12.74 -9.38
N ASN A 171 3.33 -11.91 -9.89
CA ASN A 171 3.65 -10.61 -10.48
C ASN A 171 3.34 -9.47 -9.49
N CYS A 172 4.35 -9.07 -8.72
CA CYS A 172 4.21 -8.00 -7.73
C CYS A 172 3.98 -6.61 -8.36
N HIS A 173 4.31 -6.42 -9.63
CA HIS A 173 4.12 -5.14 -10.30
C HIS A 173 2.65 -4.82 -10.57
N ASP A 174 1.78 -5.82 -10.57
CA ASP A 174 0.36 -5.62 -10.83
C ASP A 174 -0.35 -4.97 -9.61
N ASN A 175 0.22 -5.01 -8.39
CA ASN A 175 -0.26 -4.31 -7.19
C ASN A 175 0.75 -3.29 -6.64
N ALA A 176 1.59 -2.73 -7.51
CA ALA A 176 2.71 -1.85 -7.13
C ALA A 176 2.25 -0.59 -6.36
N VAL A 177 1.05 -0.08 -6.64
CA VAL A 177 0.48 1.09 -5.98
C VAL A 177 0.30 0.84 -4.49
N MET A 178 -0.35 -0.26 -4.10
CA MET A 178 -0.57 -0.60 -2.69
C MET A 178 0.73 -1.02 -2.00
N GLU A 179 1.61 -1.74 -2.71
CA GLU A 179 2.96 -2.05 -2.17
C GLU A 179 3.77 -0.80 -1.84
N SER A 180 3.73 0.21 -2.72
CA SER A 180 4.40 1.49 -2.50
C SER A 180 3.80 2.23 -1.31
N PHE A 181 2.49 2.35 -1.25
CA PHE A 181 1.77 2.98 -0.14
C PHE A 181 2.13 2.33 1.21
N PHE A 182 2.00 1.02 1.33
CA PHE A 182 2.34 0.32 2.58
C PHE A 182 3.85 0.36 2.90
N GLY A 183 4.70 0.42 1.87
CA GLY A 183 6.12 0.63 2.06
C GLY A 183 6.42 1.95 2.76
N HIS A 184 5.80 3.04 2.31
CA HIS A 184 5.91 4.36 2.92
C HIS A 184 5.29 4.39 4.32
N LEU A 185 4.05 3.92 4.47
CA LEU A 185 3.37 3.85 5.75
C LEU A 185 4.23 3.17 6.82
N LYS A 186 4.76 1.97 6.51
CA LYS A 186 5.60 1.21 7.45
C LYS A 186 6.97 1.82 7.72
N SER A 187 7.44 2.71 6.86
CA SER A 187 8.71 3.40 7.08
C SER A 187 8.56 4.65 7.95
N GLU A 188 7.34 5.16 8.11
CA GLU A 188 7.06 6.39 8.84
C GLU A 188 6.34 6.14 10.18
N ALA A 189 5.75 4.96 10.36
CA ALA A 189 5.17 4.49 11.63
C ALA A 189 6.26 3.88 12.56
#